data_edecfa14bfefb0a45f21a2d974b0aae3
#
_entry.id   edecfa14bfefb0a45f21a2d974b0aae3
#
_cell.length_a   1.000
_cell.length_b   1.000
_cell.length_c   1.000
_cell.angle_alpha   90.00
_cell.angle_beta   90.00
_cell.angle_gamma   90.00
#
_symmetry.space_group_name_H-M   'P 1'
#
loop_
_entity.id
_entity.type
_entity.pdbx_description
1 polymer ?
#
loop_
_entity_poly.entity_id
_entity_poly.type
_entity_poly.pdbx_seq_one_letter_code
_entity_poly.pdbx_strand_id
1 'polypeptide(L)'
;MRRRTVLAGAAAALAGCATVEETVEGVTGPDGHPLAGEATVAAVDRSDSGHDLGALAHEAMAFWNDSAARYAGFEVTFRRADDDPPDVEIEFLDGREDLDGCRQYSSEEVLGCAPLVREGTRIERPLTAEVVARRRPYGDVLTTTQHELGHILGLGHDDDPAYVMSNRIEDRLPEYEHRVEVLDAVEVAWETRNEGTRAYNEGIGRWNDGEYEAAIPRFERTRERYAAIVDHVAAAETAAGAFEGMNRPDTVDRPRLESAFGTLRTVADLAVTAAESMRAAAEAATDGDRQRAQDRRDDASGALEELSSIDTPTPADVGRALGLVRELDDEGADAATPGGS
;
A
#
# COMPACT_ATOMS: atom_id res chain seq x y z
N MET A 1 -23.58 -9.54 27.48
CA MET A 1 -22.69 -10.48 26.81
C MET A 1 -23.01 -10.46 25.33
N ARG A 2 -22.43 -9.56 24.58
CA ARG A 2 -22.51 -9.55 23.11
C ARG A 2 -21.19 -10.14 22.61
N ARG A 3 -21.27 -11.24 21.86
CA ARG A 3 -20.15 -11.93 21.24
C ARG A 3 -19.46 -10.92 20.29
N ARG A 4 -18.21 -10.60 20.59
CA ARG A 4 -17.30 -9.97 19.64
C ARG A 4 -17.15 -10.98 18.49
N THR A 5 -17.73 -10.67 17.36
CA THR A 5 -17.33 -11.27 16.10
C THR A 5 -16.00 -10.61 15.77
N VAL A 6 -14.93 -11.26 16.12
CA VAL A 6 -13.63 -10.99 15.54
C VAL A 6 -13.80 -11.34 14.07
N LEU A 7 -13.93 -10.34 13.24
CA LEU A 7 -13.65 -10.46 11.82
C LEU A 7 -12.16 -10.79 11.73
N ALA A 8 -11.84 -12.07 11.80
CA ALA A 8 -10.62 -12.56 11.20
C ALA A 8 -10.77 -12.26 9.70
N GLY A 9 -10.42 -11.05 9.31
CA GLY A 9 -10.24 -10.70 7.93
C GLY A 9 -9.15 -11.61 7.43
N ALA A 10 -9.53 -12.61 6.66
CA ALA A 10 -8.62 -13.44 5.94
C ALA A 10 -7.72 -12.51 5.13
N ALA A 11 -6.46 -12.42 5.55
CA ALA A 11 -5.40 -11.88 4.74
C ALA A 11 -5.16 -12.88 3.61
N ALA A 12 -6.01 -12.82 2.62
CA ALA A 12 -5.80 -13.49 1.34
C ALA A 12 -5.47 -12.38 0.34
N ALA A 13 -4.32 -11.76 0.50
CA ALA A 13 -3.71 -11.04 -0.59
C ALA A 13 -3.22 -12.08 -1.60
N LEU A 14 -4.13 -12.59 -2.38
CA LEU A 14 -3.77 -13.37 -3.55
C LEU A 14 -3.38 -12.38 -4.64
N ALA A 15 -2.11 -12.08 -4.76
CA ALA A 15 -1.61 -11.53 -6.00
C ALA A 15 -1.79 -12.65 -7.06
N GLY A 16 -3.00 -12.76 -7.54
CA GLY A 16 -3.33 -13.68 -8.61
C GLY A 16 -2.86 -13.08 -9.92
N CYS A 17 -1.64 -13.37 -10.34
CA CYS A 17 -1.34 -13.27 -11.75
C CYS A 17 -2.15 -14.36 -12.44
N ALA A 18 -3.09 -13.93 -13.26
CA ALA A 18 -3.84 -14.85 -14.07
C ALA A 18 -3.02 -15.19 -15.30
N THR A 19 -2.63 -16.44 -15.41
CA THR A 19 -2.03 -16.96 -16.63
C THR A 19 -3.11 -17.10 -17.70
N VAL A 20 -2.94 -16.43 -18.81
CA VAL A 20 -3.76 -16.68 -20.00
C VAL A 20 -3.32 -18.02 -20.57
N GLU A 21 -3.99 -19.11 -20.21
CA GLU A 21 -3.92 -20.35 -20.95
C GLU A 21 -4.73 -20.18 -22.25
N GLU A 22 -4.19 -19.46 -23.20
CA GLU A 22 -4.68 -19.53 -24.56
C GLU A 22 -4.11 -20.81 -25.16
N THR A 23 -4.85 -21.92 -25.03
CA THR A 23 -4.57 -23.15 -25.77
C THR A 23 -4.79 -22.89 -27.25
N VAL A 24 -3.74 -22.46 -27.92
CA VAL A 24 -3.68 -22.49 -29.39
C VAL A 24 -3.51 -23.93 -29.80
N GLU A 25 -4.62 -24.64 -30.02
CA GLU A 25 -4.60 -25.97 -30.62
C GLU A 25 -3.98 -25.89 -32.03
N GLY A 26 -2.86 -26.54 -32.21
CA GLY A 26 -2.53 -27.12 -33.52
C GLY A 26 -1.44 -26.48 -34.38
N VAL A 27 -0.52 -25.67 -33.86
CA VAL A 27 0.65 -25.26 -34.63
C VAL A 27 1.93 -25.58 -33.83
N THR A 28 2.64 -26.66 -34.25
CA THR A 28 3.99 -26.93 -33.72
C THR A 28 4.92 -25.77 -34.04
N GLY A 29 5.39 -25.06 -32.99
CA GLY A 29 6.43 -24.05 -33.07
C GLY A 29 7.83 -24.71 -33.27
N PRO A 30 8.91 -23.91 -33.28
CA PRO A 30 10.27 -24.42 -33.30
C PRO A 30 10.55 -25.30 -32.07
N ASP A 31 11.41 -26.31 -32.22
CA ASP A 31 11.89 -27.08 -31.06
C ASP A 31 12.56 -26.14 -30.05
N GLY A 32 12.09 -26.17 -28.77
CA GLY A 32 12.60 -25.35 -27.71
C GLY A 32 11.73 -24.09 -27.40
N HIS A 33 12.15 -23.34 -26.40
CA HIS A 33 11.46 -22.12 -26.00
C HIS A 33 11.72 -20.98 -27.01
N PRO A 34 10.68 -20.19 -27.40
CA PRO A 34 10.84 -19.19 -28.48
C PRO A 34 11.75 -18.00 -28.14
N LEU A 35 12.08 -17.80 -26.83
CA LEU A 35 13.03 -16.79 -26.37
C LEU A 35 14.39 -17.38 -25.97
N ALA A 36 14.67 -18.67 -26.24
CA ALA A 36 15.97 -19.23 -25.94
C ALA A 36 17.09 -18.53 -26.75
N GLY A 37 18.18 -18.19 -26.07
CA GLY A 37 19.28 -17.42 -26.61
C GLY A 37 19.16 -15.92 -26.38
N GLU A 38 19.30 -15.10 -27.42
CA GLU A 38 19.25 -13.64 -27.29
C GLU A 38 17.84 -13.11 -27.57
N ALA A 39 17.32 -12.26 -26.69
CA ALA A 39 16.03 -11.59 -26.85
C ALA A 39 16.12 -10.10 -26.45
N THR A 40 15.41 -9.25 -27.18
CA THR A 40 15.41 -7.79 -26.95
C THR A 40 14.21 -7.34 -26.14
N VAL A 41 14.43 -6.41 -25.20
CA VAL A 41 13.41 -5.91 -24.29
C VAL A 41 13.32 -4.39 -24.35
N ALA A 42 12.12 -3.86 -24.54
CA ALA A 42 11.83 -2.44 -24.36
C ALA A 42 11.08 -2.22 -23.03
N ALA A 43 11.37 -1.11 -22.36
CA ALA A 43 10.63 -0.64 -21.19
C ALA A 43 9.85 0.62 -21.58
N VAL A 44 8.54 0.62 -21.38
CA VAL A 44 7.63 1.72 -21.69
C VAL A 44 7.03 2.22 -20.39
N ASP A 45 7.35 3.45 -20.02
CA ASP A 45 6.79 4.11 -18.83
C ASP A 45 5.50 4.85 -19.21
N ARG A 46 4.37 4.35 -18.68
CA ARG A 46 3.05 4.97 -18.75
C ARG A 46 2.53 5.29 -17.35
N SER A 47 3.44 5.26 -16.34
CA SER A 47 3.08 5.47 -14.95
C SER A 47 3.64 6.78 -14.41
N ASP A 48 3.00 7.31 -13.37
CA ASP A 48 3.52 8.41 -12.54
C ASP A 48 4.12 7.85 -11.24
N SER A 49 5.02 6.87 -11.37
CA SER A 49 5.59 6.16 -10.22
C SER A 49 6.70 6.93 -9.51
N GLY A 50 7.42 7.79 -10.24
CA GLY A 50 8.62 8.48 -9.77
C GLY A 50 9.88 7.60 -9.68
N HIS A 51 9.81 6.33 -10.10
CA HIS A 51 10.96 5.41 -10.18
C HIS A 51 11.74 5.55 -11.48
N ASP A 52 13.03 5.20 -11.47
CA ASP A 52 13.79 4.93 -12.71
C ASP A 52 13.41 3.54 -13.24
N LEU A 53 12.32 3.50 -14.02
CA LEU A 53 11.78 2.24 -14.54
C LEU A 53 12.67 1.61 -15.61
N GLY A 54 13.55 2.39 -16.25
CA GLY A 54 14.58 1.87 -17.14
C GLY A 54 15.65 1.08 -16.39
N ALA A 55 16.10 1.59 -15.24
CA ALA A 55 17.01 0.87 -14.37
C ALA A 55 16.34 -0.38 -13.78
N LEU A 56 15.09 -0.29 -13.35
CA LEU A 56 14.31 -1.40 -12.80
C LEU A 56 14.15 -2.54 -13.82
N ALA A 57 13.78 -2.23 -15.06
CA ALA A 57 13.69 -3.22 -16.13
C ALA A 57 15.05 -3.90 -16.37
N HIS A 58 16.15 -3.12 -16.33
CA HIS A 58 17.50 -3.67 -16.47
C HIS A 58 17.84 -4.65 -15.34
N GLU A 59 17.49 -4.34 -14.09
CA GLU A 59 17.69 -5.24 -12.94
C GLU A 59 16.85 -6.53 -13.08
N ALA A 60 15.61 -6.43 -13.54
CA ALA A 60 14.77 -7.59 -13.79
C ALA A 60 15.34 -8.49 -14.92
N MET A 61 15.84 -7.88 -15.99
CA MET A 61 16.53 -8.59 -17.07
C MET A 61 17.81 -9.27 -16.57
N ALA A 62 18.63 -8.58 -15.78
CA ALA A 62 19.86 -9.13 -15.21
C ALA A 62 19.58 -10.35 -14.33
N PHE A 63 18.54 -10.31 -13.52
CA PHE A 63 18.11 -11.44 -12.70
C PHE A 63 17.84 -12.69 -13.54
N TRP A 64 17.10 -12.56 -14.66
CA TRP A 64 16.81 -13.70 -15.52
C TRP A 64 18.00 -14.13 -16.38
N ASN A 65 18.84 -13.21 -16.82
CA ASN A 65 20.08 -13.54 -17.50
C ASN A 65 20.98 -14.46 -16.66
N ASP A 66 20.99 -14.22 -15.32
CA ASP A 66 21.79 -15.02 -14.40
C ASP A 66 21.10 -16.32 -13.95
N SER A 67 19.77 -16.41 -14.05
CA SER A 67 19.02 -17.44 -13.36
C SER A 67 18.11 -18.31 -14.25
N ALA A 68 17.79 -17.90 -15.48
CA ALA A 68 16.86 -18.61 -16.35
C ALA A 68 17.29 -20.05 -16.64
N ALA A 69 18.58 -20.30 -16.88
CA ALA A 69 19.08 -21.66 -17.10
C ALA A 69 18.77 -22.61 -15.92
N ARG A 70 18.76 -22.06 -14.71
CA ARG A 70 18.46 -22.82 -13.48
C ARG A 70 16.96 -23.07 -13.30
N TYR A 71 16.13 -22.07 -13.56
CA TYR A 71 14.71 -22.11 -13.21
C TYR A 71 13.81 -22.43 -14.40
N ALA A 72 14.07 -21.83 -15.57
CA ALA A 72 13.31 -22.08 -16.80
C ALA A 72 13.88 -23.24 -17.65
N GLY A 73 15.09 -23.74 -17.33
CA GLY A 73 15.67 -24.89 -17.98
C GLY A 73 16.39 -24.57 -19.31
N PHE A 74 16.50 -23.31 -19.70
CA PHE A 74 17.23 -22.87 -20.89
C PHE A 74 17.94 -21.53 -20.62
N GLU A 75 18.95 -21.19 -21.41
CA GLU A 75 19.65 -19.92 -21.34
C GLU A 75 18.88 -18.86 -22.14
N VAL A 76 18.72 -17.67 -21.53
CA VAL A 76 18.26 -16.45 -22.20
C VAL A 76 19.24 -15.32 -21.89
N THR A 77 19.44 -14.43 -22.87
CA THR A 77 20.18 -13.18 -22.69
C THR A 77 19.29 -12.02 -23.13
N PHE A 78 18.59 -11.44 -22.18
CA PHE A 78 17.83 -10.22 -22.41
C PHE A 78 18.78 -9.04 -22.63
N ARG A 79 18.51 -8.26 -23.68
CA ARG A 79 19.20 -7.02 -23.99
C ARG A 79 18.19 -5.91 -24.22
N ARG A 80 18.57 -4.69 -23.89
CA ARG A 80 17.72 -3.55 -24.22
C ARG A 80 17.58 -3.44 -25.75
N ALA A 81 16.33 -3.24 -26.19
CA ALA A 81 16.05 -2.91 -27.58
C ALA A 81 16.51 -1.48 -27.88
N ASP A 82 17.26 -1.30 -28.97
CA ASP A 82 17.72 0.03 -29.42
C ASP A 82 16.73 0.61 -30.46
N ASP A 83 16.82 0.17 -31.72
CA ASP A 83 16.04 0.73 -32.83
C ASP A 83 15.09 -0.28 -33.48
N ASP A 84 15.25 -1.58 -33.22
CA ASP A 84 14.41 -2.64 -33.78
C ASP A 84 13.18 -2.91 -32.90
N PRO A 85 12.06 -3.43 -33.46
CA PRO A 85 10.94 -3.88 -32.64
C PRO A 85 11.42 -4.90 -31.60
N PRO A 86 11.04 -4.73 -30.31
CA PRO A 86 11.48 -5.62 -29.24
C PRO A 86 10.83 -7.00 -29.36
N ASP A 87 11.47 -8.02 -28.78
CA ASP A 87 10.86 -9.33 -28.58
C ASP A 87 9.87 -9.30 -27.41
N VAL A 88 10.18 -8.48 -26.40
CA VAL A 88 9.36 -8.27 -25.18
C VAL A 88 9.23 -6.79 -24.90
N GLU A 89 8.03 -6.34 -24.55
CA GLU A 89 7.75 -4.99 -24.07
C GLU A 89 7.26 -5.06 -22.62
N ILE A 90 7.93 -4.33 -21.71
CA ILE A 90 7.50 -4.16 -20.33
C ILE A 90 6.79 -2.81 -20.24
N GLU A 91 5.49 -2.83 -20.03
CA GLU A 91 4.68 -1.63 -19.82
C GLU A 91 4.45 -1.37 -18.33
N PHE A 92 4.90 -0.22 -17.85
CA PHE A 92 4.64 0.23 -16.48
C PHE A 92 3.43 1.14 -16.46
N LEU A 93 2.44 0.80 -15.64
CA LEU A 93 1.11 1.39 -15.63
C LEU A 93 0.80 2.06 -14.28
N ASP A 94 -0.15 3.02 -14.29
CA ASP A 94 -0.60 3.71 -13.08
C ASP A 94 -1.46 2.82 -12.19
N GLY A 95 -2.39 2.13 -12.77
CA GLY A 95 -3.38 1.36 -12.05
C GLY A 95 -3.71 0.04 -12.72
N ARG A 96 -4.44 -0.75 -11.98
CA ARG A 96 -4.91 -2.06 -12.41
C ARG A 96 -5.93 -1.98 -13.55
N GLU A 97 -6.71 -0.91 -13.58
CA GLU A 97 -7.68 -0.61 -14.64
C GLU A 97 -7.02 -0.48 -16.02
N ASP A 98 -5.71 -0.24 -16.03
CA ASP A 98 -4.90 -0.11 -17.24
C ASP A 98 -4.34 -1.45 -17.73
N LEU A 99 -4.46 -2.54 -16.96
CA LEU A 99 -4.02 -3.89 -17.35
C LEU A 99 -4.95 -4.47 -18.42
N ASP A 100 -4.53 -4.42 -19.67
CA ASP A 100 -5.32 -4.91 -20.81
C ASP A 100 -5.30 -6.43 -20.95
N GLY A 101 -4.17 -7.06 -20.72
CA GLY A 101 -3.97 -8.50 -20.91
C GLY A 101 -4.73 -9.36 -19.90
N CYS A 102 -5.10 -8.83 -18.75
CA CYS A 102 -5.74 -9.57 -17.66
C CYS A 102 -7.16 -9.12 -17.30
N ARG A 103 -7.85 -8.40 -18.17
CA ARG A 103 -9.21 -7.88 -17.94
C ARG A 103 -10.26 -8.94 -17.58
N GLN A 104 -10.05 -10.18 -17.96
CA GLN A 104 -10.95 -11.31 -17.64
C GLN A 104 -10.83 -11.77 -16.19
N TYR A 105 -9.80 -11.37 -15.48
CA TYR A 105 -9.56 -11.74 -14.10
C TYR A 105 -10.00 -10.60 -13.19
N SER A 106 -11.12 -10.77 -12.54
CA SER A 106 -11.78 -9.75 -11.70
C SER A 106 -11.20 -9.61 -10.29
N SER A 107 -10.06 -10.27 -9.97
CA SER A 107 -9.51 -10.14 -8.63
C SER A 107 -8.81 -8.81 -8.45
N GLU A 108 -9.11 -8.10 -7.36
CA GLU A 108 -8.55 -6.77 -7.01
C GLU A 108 -7.05 -6.81 -6.66
N GLU A 109 -6.40 -7.94 -6.84
CA GLU A 109 -5.05 -8.25 -6.36
C GLU A 109 -4.02 -8.43 -7.48
N VAL A 110 -4.42 -8.28 -8.75
CA VAL A 110 -3.52 -8.43 -9.90
C VAL A 110 -2.68 -7.17 -10.06
N LEU A 111 -1.37 -7.29 -9.94
CA LEU A 111 -0.40 -6.19 -10.03
C LEU A 111 0.47 -6.25 -11.29
N GLY A 112 0.33 -7.30 -12.06
CA GLY A 112 1.00 -7.49 -13.33
C GLY A 112 0.30 -8.53 -14.16
N CYS A 113 0.65 -8.60 -15.44
CA CYS A 113 0.08 -9.52 -16.40
C CYS A 113 1.06 -9.80 -17.52
N ALA A 114 1.29 -11.08 -17.80
CA ALA A 114 2.04 -11.51 -18.96
C ALA A 114 1.54 -12.87 -19.48
N PRO A 115 1.72 -13.19 -20.76
CA PRO A 115 1.39 -14.50 -21.28
C PRO A 115 2.34 -15.58 -20.74
N LEU A 116 1.79 -16.74 -20.37
CA LEU A 116 2.59 -17.91 -20.05
C LEU A 116 3.05 -18.58 -21.36
N VAL A 117 4.30 -18.37 -21.72
CA VAL A 117 4.88 -18.89 -22.95
C VAL A 117 5.58 -20.23 -22.70
N ARG A 118 5.09 -21.30 -23.32
CA ARG A 118 5.66 -22.64 -23.16
C ARG A 118 6.53 -23.03 -24.35
N GLU A 119 7.38 -24.04 -24.15
CA GLU A 119 8.15 -24.65 -25.22
C GLU A 119 7.25 -25.05 -26.38
N GLY A 120 7.70 -24.79 -27.62
CA GLY A 120 6.93 -25.06 -28.82
C GLY A 120 5.77 -24.11 -29.10
N THR A 121 5.53 -23.09 -28.26
CA THR A 121 4.51 -22.07 -28.53
C THR A 121 4.93 -21.16 -29.68
N ARG A 122 4.03 -20.92 -30.64
CA ARG A 122 4.22 -19.84 -31.60
C ARG A 122 3.78 -18.53 -30.96
N ILE A 123 4.69 -17.57 -30.90
CA ILE A 123 4.43 -16.24 -30.33
C ILE A 123 4.28 -15.18 -31.41
N GLU A 124 3.44 -14.18 -31.15
CA GLU A 124 3.45 -12.90 -31.83
C GLU A 124 4.31 -11.92 -31.03
N ARG A 125 5.11 -11.10 -31.71
CA ARG A 125 6.01 -10.13 -31.07
C ARG A 125 5.54 -8.71 -31.28
N PRO A 126 5.73 -7.81 -30.29
CA PRO A 126 6.32 -8.09 -28.98
C PRO A 126 5.37 -8.87 -28.06
N LEU A 127 5.95 -9.68 -27.17
CA LEU A 127 5.24 -10.17 -25.98
C LEU A 127 5.15 -9.03 -24.98
N THR A 128 3.99 -8.81 -24.35
CA THR A 128 3.82 -7.71 -23.40
C THR A 128 3.75 -8.22 -21.97
N ALA A 129 4.57 -7.61 -21.09
CA ALA A 129 4.48 -7.73 -19.65
C ALA A 129 3.96 -6.41 -19.09
N GLU A 130 2.76 -6.39 -18.56
CA GLU A 130 2.15 -5.22 -17.93
C GLU A 130 2.43 -5.23 -16.41
N VAL A 131 2.83 -4.09 -15.83
CA VAL A 131 3.19 -3.97 -14.41
C VAL A 131 2.64 -2.68 -13.83
N VAL A 132 1.82 -2.77 -12.78
CA VAL A 132 1.40 -1.59 -12.02
C VAL A 132 2.58 -1.09 -11.20
N ALA A 133 3.00 0.17 -11.42
CA ALA A 133 4.18 0.74 -10.79
C ALA A 133 3.89 1.89 -9.81
N ARG A 134 2.79 2.63 -10.00
CA ARG A 134 2.50 3.84 -9.24
C ARG A 134 2.27 3.54 -7.76
N ARG A 135 2.85 4.38 -6.88
CA ARG A 135 2.70 4.35 -5.42
C ARG A 135 3.11 3.02 -4.75
N ARG A 136 3.97 2.24 -5.39
CA ARG A 136 4.50 0.99 -4.86
C ARG A 136 5.98 1.13 -4.54
N PRO A 137 6.53 0.41 -3.53
CA PRO A 137 7.96 0.34 -3.27
C PRO A 137 8.73 -0.17 -4.51
N TYR A 138 9.95 0.34 -4.74
CA TYR A 138 10.78 -0.03 -5.89
C TYR A 138 10.97 -1.55 -6.00
N GLY A 139 11.38 -2.19 -4.89
CA GLY A 139 11.64 -3.63 -4.88
C GLY A 139 10.39 -4.50 -5.06
N ASP A 140 9.21 -3.96 -4.75
CA ASP A 140 7.96 -4.65 -5.01
C ASP A 140 7.60 -4.60 -6.50
N VAL A 141 7.77 -3.44 -7.17
CA VAL A 141 7.63 -3.30 -8.62
C VAL A 141 8.66 -4.17 -9.34
N LEU A 142 9.91 -4.20 -8.87
CA LEU A 142 10.97 -5.04 -9.42
C LEU A 142 10.59 -6.53 -9.34
N THR A 143 10.10 -6.99 -8.18
CA THR A 143 9.69 -8.40 -8.01
C THR A 143 8.52 -8.75 -8.93
N THR A 144 7.55 -7.85 -9.11
CA THR A 144 6.47 -8.06 -10.06
C THR A 144 6.99 -8.11 -11.50
N THR A 145 7.91 -7.22 -11.88
CA THR A 145 8.51 -7.25 -13.21
C THR A 145 9.27 -8.56 -13.46
N GLN A 146 10.03 -9.06 -12.48
CA GLN A 146 10.68 -10.35 -12.54
C GLN A 146 9.67 -11.49 -12.69
N HIS A 147 8.54 -11.42 -11.98
CA HIS A 147 7.46 -12.41 -12.04
C HIS A 147 6.84 -12.48 -13.46
N GLU A 148 6.49 -11.33 -14.04
CA GLU A 148 5.90 -11.29 -15.38
C GLU A 148 6.88 -11.77 -16.46
N LEU A 149 8.15 -11.42 -16.36
CA LEU A 149 9.18 -12.00 -17.21
C LEU A 149 9.34 -13.51 -17.02
N GLY A 150 9.15 -14.01 -15.79
CA GLY A 150 9.12 -15.44 -15.49
C GLY A 150 8.00 -16.17 -16.24
N HIS A 151 6.81 -15.60 -16.33
CA HIS A 151 5.72 -16.15 -17.15
C HIS A 151 6.09 -16.17 -18.63
N ILE A 152 6.71 -15.12 -19.14
CA ILE A 152 7.22 -15.07 -20.51
C ILE A 152 8.30 -16.15 -20.76
N LEU A 153 9.02 -16.56 -19.70
CA LEU A 153 10.00 -17.66 -19.75
C LEU A 153 9.38 -19.04 -19.47
N GLY A 154 8.05 -19.14 -19.33
CA GLY A 154 7.32 -20.39 -19.20
C GLY A 154 7.11 -20.88 -17.78
N LEU A 155 7.48 -20.07 -16.77
CA LEU A 155 7.31 -20.42 -15.35
C LEU A 155 5.90 -20.09 -14.86
N GLY A 156 5.29 -21.04 -14.17
CA GLY A 156 4.00 -20.86 -13.47
C GLY A 156 4.21 -20.49 -12.01
N HIS A 157 3.10 -20.32 -11.29
CA HIS A 157 3.11 -19.88 -9.88
C HIS A 157 3.65 -20.93 -8.89
N ASP A 158 3.70 -22.19 -9.29
CA ASP A 158 4.23 -23.29 -8.48
C ASP A 158 5.72 -23.55 -8.76
N ASP A 159 6.33 -22.77 -9.66
CA ASP A 159 7.73 -22.94 -10.05
C ASP A 159 8.67 -22.09 -9.18
N ASP A 160 9.94 -22.54 -9.10
CA ASP A 160 11.01 -21.80 -8.45
C ASP A 160 11.50 -20.63 -9.35
N PRO A 161 11.97 -19.53 -8.75
CA PRO A 161 12.11 -19.29 -7.31
C PRO A 161 10.80 -18.75 -6.69
N ALA A 162 10.32 -19.41 -5.64
CA ALA A 162 9.04 -19.05 -4.99
C ALA A 162 8.95 -17.56 -4.59
N TYR A 163 10.06 -16.93 -4.17
CA TYR A 163 10.08 -15.50 -3.81
C TYR A 163 9.85 -14.56 -5.00
N VAL A 164 9.82 -15.08 -6.22
CA VAL A 164 9.43 -14.36 -7.44
C VAL A 164 8.12 -14.92 -7.98
N MET A 165 8.02 -16.24 -8.18
CA MET A 165 6.94 -16.85 -8.95
C MET A 165 5.69 -17.22 -8.14
N SER A 166 5.78 -17.38 -6.80
CA SER A 166 4.61 -17.74 -6.00
C SER A 166 3.48 -16.72 -6.13
N ASN A 167 2.25 -17.18 -6.23
CA ASN A 167 1.05 -16.35 -6.11
C ASN A 167 0.72 -15.98 -4.65
N ARG A 168 1.45 -16.55 -3.68
CA ARG A 168 1.29 -16.25 -2.26
C ARG A 168 2.17 -15.08 -1.90
N ILE A 169 1.56 -14.03 -1.35
CA ILE A 169 2.27 -12.79 -1.00
C ILE A 169 3.32 -13.03 0.10
N GLU A 170 3.04 -13.92 1.04
CA GLU A 170 3.95 -14.28 2.13
C GLU A 170 5.26 -14.93 1.64
N ASP A 171 5.25 -15.58 0.48
CA ASP A 171 6.45 -16.15 -0.13
C ASP A 171 7.30 -15.07 -0.83
N ARG A 172 6.66 -14.00 -1.30
CA ARG A 172 7.30 -12.94 -2.09
C ARG A 172 7.78 -11.76 -1.26
N LEU A 173 7.07 -11.39 -0.20
CA LEU A 173 7.44 -10.26 0.66
C LEU A 173 8.21 -10.73 1.90
N PRO A 174 9.48 -10.33 2.07
CA PRO A 174 10.22 -10.62 3.29
C PRO A 174 9.54 -9.95 4.48
N GLU A 175 9.62 -10.59 5.64
CA GLU A 175 9.01 -10.11 6.91
C GLU A 175 7.50 -9.84 6.81
N TYR A 176 6.78 -10.68 6.06
CA TYR A 176 5.36 -10.50 5.81
C TYR A 176 4.52 -10.34 7.08
N GLU A 177 4.73 -11.19 8.09
CA GLU A 177 3.98 -11.12 9.36
C GLU A 177 4.16 -9.75 10.05
N HIS A 178 5.39 -9.22 10.07
CA HIS A 178 5.65 -7.89 10.63
C HIS A 178 5.03 -6.75 9.83
N ARG A 179 4.90 -6.90 8.51
CA ARG A 179 4.16 -5.93 7.69
C ARG A 179 2.68 -5.89 8.08
N VAL A 180 2.08 -7.07 8.29
CA VAL A 180 0.69 -7.18 8.76
C VAL A 180 0.55 -6.58 10.16
N GLU A 181 1.47 -6.86 11.09
CA GLU A 181 1.47 -6.27 12.43
C GLU A 181 1.54 -4.74 12.40
N VAL A 182 2.37 -4.15 11.53
CA VAL A 182 2.43 -2.69 11.33
C VAL A 182 1.09 -2.15 10.84
N LEU A 183 0.50 -2.79 9.82
CA LEU A 183 -0.76 -2.34 9.24
C LEU A 183 -1.90 -2.44 10.26
N ASP A 184 -2.02 -3.57 10.97
CA ASP A 184 -3.04 -3.78 12.01
C ASP A 184 -2.94 -2.71 13.11
N ALA A 185 -1.73 -2.37 13.57
CA ALA A 185 -1.53 -1.33 14.56
C ALA A 185 -1.98 0.06 14.06
N VAL A 186 -1.72 0.37 12.79
CA VAL A 186 -2.18 1.63 12.17
C VAL A 186 -3.69 1.63 11.95
N GLU A 187 -4.30 0.52 11.56
CA GLU A 187 -5.77 0.40 11.46
C GLU A 187 -6.44 0.66 12.82
N VAL A 188 -5.90 0.10 13.90
CA VAL A 188 -6.40 0.36 15.27
C VAL A 188 -6.20 1.84 15.66
N ALA A 189 -5.07 2.44 15.31
CA ALA A 189 -4.85 3.88 15.52
C ALA A 189 -5.89 4.72 14.78
N TRP A 190 -6.21 4.36 13.54
CA TRP A 190 -7.21 5.03 12.71
C TRP A 190 -8.63 4.91 13.28
N GLU A 191 -9.04 3.72 13.72
CA GLU A 191 -10.32 3.52 14.41
C GLU A 191 -10.42 4.35 15.68
N THR A 192 -9.34 4.36 16.48
CA THR A 192 -9.22 5.13 17.73
C THR A 192 -9.34 6.63 17.46
N ARG A 193 -8.71 7.15 16.39
CA ARG A 193 -8.86 8.51 15.90
C ARG A 193 -10.33 8.85 15.60
N ASN A 194 -11.00 7.98 14.83
CA ASN A 194 -12.40 8.18 14.47
C ASN A 194 -13.32 8.19 15.69
N GLU A 195 -13.03 7.37 16.71
CA GLU A 195 -13.75 7.43 17.98
C GLU A 195 -13.50 8.74 18.73
N GLY A 196 -12.25 9.23 18.74
CA GLY A 196 -11.88 10.52 19.34
C GLY A 196 -12.59 11.69 18.65
N THR A 197 -12.62 11.69 17.31
CA THR A 197 -13.31 12.71 16.51
C THR A 197 -14.82 12.74 16.82
N ARG A 198 -15.47 11.57 16.92
CA ARG A 198 -16.89 11.48 17.30
C ARG A 198 -17.14 12.07 18.69
N ALA A 199 -16.29 11.72 19.66
CA ALA A 199 -16.42 12.26 21.02
C ALA A 199 -16.22 13.79 21.05
N TYR A 200 -15.28 14.33 20.26
CA TYR A 200 -15.07 15.77 20.12
C TYR A 200 -16.32 16.46 19.58
N ASN A 201 -16.88 15.95 18.48
CA ASN A 201 -18.08 16.51 17.87
C ASN A 201 -19.31 16.46 18.80
N GLU A 202 -19.46 15.38 19.59
CA GLU A 202 -20.48 15.31 20.64
C GLU A 202 -20.26 16.38 21.71
N GLY A 203 -18.98 16.64 22.11
CA GLY A 203 -18.60 17.68 23.05
C GLY A 203 -18.95 19.08 22.55
N ILE A 204 -18.65 19.36 21.27
CA ILE A 204 -19.00 20.62 20.58
C ILE A 204 -20.53 20.80 20.53
N GLY A 205 -21.30 19.75 20.24
CA GLY A 205 -22.76 19.79 20.27
C GLY A 205 -23.27 20.23 21.65
N ARG A 206 -22.79 19.61 22.74
CA ARG A 206 -23.14 20.01 24.13
C ARG A 206 -22.73 21.42 24.46
N TRP A 207 -21.54 21.83 24.05
CA TRP A 207 -21.06 23.20 24.21
C TRP A 207 -22.01 24.22 23.57
N ASN A 208 -22.40 23.98 22.30
CA ASN A 208 -23.27 24.87 21.54
C ASN A 208 -24.70 24.96 22.15
N ASP A 209 -25.16 23.87 22.76
CA ASP A 209 -26.44 23.84 23.49
C ASP A 209 -26.37 24.54 24.87
N GLY A 210 -25.18 25.01 25.29
CA GLY A 210 -24.93 25.61 26.61
C GLY A 210 -24.84 24.60 27.75
N GLU A 211 -24.76 23.29 27.40
CA GLU A 211 -24.65 22.20 28.37
C GLU A 211 -23.17 21.93 28.73
N TYR A 212 -22.49 22.96 29.29
CA TYR A 212 -21.03 22.94 29.48
C TYR A 212 -20.55 21.78 30.36
N GLU A 213 -21.26 21.50 31.47
CA GLU A 213 -20.93 20.37 32.34
C GLU A 213 -21.02 19.04 31.64
N ALA A 214 -21.98 18.85 30.70
CA ALA A 214 -22.13 17.66 29.91
C ALA A 214 -21.09 17.54 28.76
N ALA A 215 -20.50 18.65 28.35
CA ALA A 215 -19.41 18.67 27.36
C ALA A 215 -18.07 18.16 27.92
N ILE A 216 -17.77 18.41 29.19
CA ILE A 216 -16.51 18.06 29.85
C ILE A 216 -16.12 16.60 29.66
N PRO A 217 -16.96 15.59 29.95
CA PRO A 217 -16.60 14.19 29.82
C PRO A 217 -16.43 13.78 28.34
N ARG A 218 -16.99 14.52 27.36
CA ARG A 218 -16.80 14.26 25.93
C ARG A 218 -15.41 14.67 25.48
N PHE A 219 -14.96 15.86 25.91
CA PHE A 219 -13.59 16.31 25.62
C PHE A 219 -12.54 15.46 26.35
N GLU A 220 -12.82 15.01 27.59
CA GLU A 220 -11.93 14.07 28.27
C GLU A 220 -11.80 12.76 27.51
N ARG A 221 -12.90 12.20 27.02
CA ARG A 221 -12.87 11.01 26.18
C ARG A 221 -12.12 11.23 24.88
N THR A 222 -12.25 12.41 24.25
CA THR A 222 -11.47 12.79 23.09
C THR A 222 -9.97 12.71 23.38
N ARG A 223 -9.54 13.38 24.47
CA ARG A 223 -8.16 13.37 24.95
C ARG A 223 -7.63 11.94 25.15
N GLU A 224 -8.40 11.10 25.83
CA GLU A 224 -8.02 9.70 26.09
C GLU A 224 -7.84 8.89 24.77
N ARG A 225 -8.75 9.08 23.81
CA ARG A 225 -8.68 8.37 22.53
C ARG A 225 -7.47 8.82 21.72
N TYR A 226 -7.24 10.11 21.59
CA TYR A 226 -6.09 10.59 20.83
C TYR A 226 -4.76 10.27 21.51
N ALA A 227 -4.67 10.32 22.83
CA ALA A 227 -3.48 9.89 23.56
C ALA A 227 -3.14 8.40 23.31
N ALA A 228 -4.15 7.53 23.19
CA ALA A 228 -3.93 6.11 22.91
C ALA A 228 -3.35 5.82 21.49
N ILE A 229 -3.49 6.77 20.55
CA ILE A 229 -2.89 6.62 19.20
C ILE A 229 -1.37 6.50 19.30
N VAL A 230 -0.74 7.21 20.23
CA VAL A 230 0.72 7.17 20.42
C VAL A 230 1.20 5.77 20.75
N ASP A 231 0.45 5.02 21.56
CA ASP A 231 0.78 3.63 21.91
C ASP A 231 0.65 2.68 20.69
N HIS A 232 -0.37 2.90 19.86
CA HIS A 232 -0.55 2.10 18.63
C HIS A 232 0.55 2.39 17.61
N VAL A 233 0.94 3.67 17.46
CA VAL A 233 2.06 4.06 16.59
C VAL A 233 3.38 3.46 17.10
N ALA A 234 3.61 3.45 18.43
CA ALA A 234 4.79 2.82 19.01
C ALA A 234 4.84 1.29 18.77
N ALA A 235 3.67 0.63 18.79
CA ALA A 235 3.58 -0.78 18.42
C ALA A 235 3.93 -1.01 16.94
N ALA A 236 3.42 -0.17 16.04
CA ALA A 236 3.73 -0.21 14.62
C ALA A 236 5.25 -0.02 14.37
N GLU A 237 5.89 0.94 15.04
CA GLU A 237 7.34 1.15 14.93
C GLU A 237 8.15 -0.03 15.47
N THR A 238 7.69 -0.66 16.55
CA THR A 238 8.34 -1.85 17.10
C THR A 238 8.32 -3.00 16.09
N ALA A 239 7.18 -3.24 15.45
CA ALA A 239 7.06 -4.24 14.39
C ALA A 239 7.91 -3.87 13.16
N ALA A 240 7.93 -2.59 12.78
CA ALA A 240 8.74 -2.08 11.66
C ALA A 240 10.26 -2.22 11.89
N GLY A 241 10.69 -2.38 13.13
CA GLY A 241 12.09 -2.69 13.48
C GLY A 241 12.61 -3.97 12.81
N ALA A 242 11.74 -4.93 12.50
CA ALA A 242 12.09 -6.16 11.78
C ALA A 242 12.59 -5.89 10.34
N PHE A 243 12.28 -4.73 9.77
CA PHE A 243 12.74 -4.36 8.43
C PHE A 243 14.21 -3.91 8.41
N GLU A 244 14.83 -3.74 9.58
CA GLU A 244 16.26 -3.48 9.67
C GLU A 244 17.06 -4.73 9.33
N GLY A 245 17.88 -4.64 8.28
CA GLY A 245 18.74 -5.77 7.87
C GLY A 245 18.04 -6.90 7.13
N MET A 246 16.75 -6.73 6.73
CA MET A 246 16.08 -7.73 5.91
C MET A 246 16.71 -7.85 4.51
N ASN A 247 16.59 -9.02 3.92
CA ASN A 247 16.90 -9.20 2.50
C ASN A 247 15.87 -8.42 1.67
N ARG A 248 16.29 -7.69 0.64
CA ARG A 248 15.44 -6.85 -0.21
C ARG A 248 14.74 -5.72 0.58
N PRO A 249 15.52 -4.79 1.18
CA PRO A 249 14.98 -3.68 1.98
C PRO A 249 14.14 -2.70 1.19
N ASP A 250 14.31 -2.64 -0.13
CA ASP A 250 13.62 -1.81 -1.12
C ASP A 250 12.17 -2.25 -1.42
N THR A 251 11.75 -3.39 -0.84
CA THR A 251 10.35 -3.83 -0.85
C THR A 251 9.48 -3.13 0.21
N VAL A 252 10.06 -2.24 1.01
CA VAL A 252 9.37 -1.36 1.97
C VAL A 252 9.83 0.08 1.76
N ASP A 253 8.90 1.00 1.62
CA ASP A 253 9.19 2.44 1.64
C ASP A 253 9.32 2.95 3.09
N ARG A 254 10.48 2.69 3.70
CA ARG A 254 10.77 3.08 5.09
C ARG A 254 10.63 4.58 5.34
N PRO A 255 11.17 5.48 4.49
CA PRO A 255 10.99 6.92 4.68
C PRO A 255 9.52 7.33 4.74
N ARG A 256 8.67 6.72 3.92
CA ARG A 256 7.24 6.99 3.93
C ARG A 256 6.56 6.47 5.20
N LEU A 257 6.95 5.30 5.71
CA LEU A 257 6.46 4.77 6.99
C LEU A 257 6.84 5.68 8.16
N GLU A 258 8.11 6.08 8.25
CA GLU A 258 8.61 6.96 9.30
C GLU A 258 7.88 8.32 9.28
N SER A 259 7.66 8.88 8.08
CA SER A 259 6.87 10.10 7.89
C SER A 259 5.41 9.90 8.35
N ALA A 260 4.80 8.77 8.01
CA ALA A 260 3.42 8.46 8.40
C ALA A 260 3.28 8.36 9.94
N PHE A 261 4.20 7.66 10.60
CA PHE A 261 4.21 7.55 12.06
C PHE A 261 4.41 8.89 12.74
N GLY A 262 5.34 9.72 12.25
CA GLY A 262 5.55 11.08 12.73
C GLY A 262 4.30 11.95 12.59
N THR A 263 3.64 11.88 11.45
CA THR A 263 2.40 12.63 11.19
C THR A 263 1.26 12.18 12.11
N LEU A 264 1.06 10.88 12.31
CA LEU A 264 0.02 10.37 13.22
C LEU A 264 0.23 10.82 14.66
N ARG A 265 1.49 10.92 15.13
CA ARG A 265 1.80 11.49 16.46
C ARG A 265 1.44 12.97 16.53
N THR A 266 1.85 13.75 15.53
CA THR A 266 1.54 15.19 15.49
C THR A 266 0.02 15.42 15.51
N VAL A 267 -0.73 14.64 14.73
CA VAL A 267 -2.21 14.66 14.74
C VAL A 267 -2.76 14.35 16.13
N ALA A 268 -2.22 13.34 16.82
CA ALA A 268 -2.64 12.97 18.16
C ALA A 268 -2.37 14.09 19.16
N ASP A 269 -1.19 14.68 19.17
CA ASP A 269 -0.78 15.75 20.08
C ASP A 269 -1.64 17.01 19.91
N LEU A 270 -1.89 17.43 18.67
CA LEU A 270 -2.75 18.59 18.38
C LEU A 270 -4.20 18.35 18.82
N ALA A 271 -4.73 17.15 18.56
CA ALA A 271 -6.08 16.81 18.97
C ALA A 271 -6.22 16.70 20.49
N VAL A 272 -5.20 16.19 21.21
CA VAL A 272 -5.13 16.22 22.67
C VAL A 272 -5.15 17.66 23.16
N THR A 273 -4.32 18.54 22.59
CA THR A 273 -4.27 19.97 22.96
C THR A 273 -5.62 20.65 22.75
N ALA A 274 -6.28 20.41 21.62
CA ALA A 274 -7.61 20.96 21.35
C ALA A 274 -8.66 20.45 22.36
N ALA A 275 -8.63 19.16 22.67
CA ALA A 275 -9.56 18.55 23.63
C ALA A 275 -9.36 19.08 25.05
N GLU A 276 -8.12 19.21 25.52
CA GLU A 276 -7.78 19.77 26.83
C GLU A 276 -8.21 21.26 26.95
N SER A 277 -7.98 22.03 25.90
CA SER A 277 -8.38 23.42 25.81
C SER A 277 -9.91 23.57 25.84
N MET A 278 -10.64 22.76 25.07
CA MET A 278 -12.11 22.76 25.08
C MET A 278 -12.68 22.28 26.44
N ARG A 279 -12.06 21.27 27.06
CA ARG A 279 -12.44 20.85 28.41
C ARG A 279 -12.29 22.00 29.42
N ALA A 280 -11.13 22.68 29.41
CA ALA A 280 -10.88 23.82 30.27
C ALA A 280 -11.83 25.01 29.99
N ALA A 281 -12.20 25.21 28.71
CA ALA A 281 -13.22 26.20 28.34
C ALA A 281 -14.58 25.84 28.93
N ALA A 282 -14.99 24.58 28.89
CA ALA A 282 -16.27 24.11 29.43
C ALA A 282 -16.31 24.23 30.97
N GLU A 283 -15.21 23.92 31.66
CA GLU A 283 -15.07 24.15 33.11
C GLU A 283 -15.23 25.62 33.46
N ALA A 284 -14.51 26.51 32.77
CA ALA A 284 -14.58 27.96 32.98
C ALA A 284 -16.00 28.52 32.71
N ALA A 285 -16.67 28.03 31.67
CA ALA A 285 -18.05 28.42 31.37
C ALA A 285 -19.04 27.95 32.43
N THR A 286 -18.85 26.77 33.00
CA THR A 286 -19.64 26.24 34.10
C THR A 286 -19.48 27.11 35.36
N ASP A 287 -18.25 27.59 35.63
CA ASP A 287 -17.93 28.50 36.72
C ASP A 287 -18.40 29.97 36.48
N GLY A 288 -18.90 30.27 35.27
CA GLY A 288 -19.34 31.60 34.86
C GLY A 288 -18.22 32.53 34.41
N ASP A 289 -16.99 32.07 34.29
CA ASP A 289 -15.82 32.83 33.83
C ASP A 289 -15.76 32.86 32.27
N ARG A 290 -16.52 33.78 31.69
CA ARG A 290 -16.68 33.92 30.25
C ARG A 290 -15.37 34.28 29.56
N GLN A 291 -14.51 35.09 30.18
CA GLN A 291 -13.26 35.50 29.55
C GLN A 291 -12.32 34.31 29.42
N ARG A 292 -12.14 33.58 30.52
CA ARG A 292 -11.30 32.37 30.53
C ARG A 292 -11.84 31.30 29.58
N ALA A 293 -13.17 31.12 29.50
CA ALA A 293 -13.80 30.19 28.57
C ALA A 293 -13.50 30.57 27.12
N GLN A 294 -13.54 31.85 26.77
CA GLN A 294 -13.22 32.33 25.44
C GLN A 294 -11.73 32.14 25.12
N ASP A 295 -10.83 32.53 26.01
CA ASP A 295 -9.38 32.38 25.81
C ASP A 295 -9.01 30.89 25.54
N ARG A 296 -9.61 29.97 26.30
CA ARG A 296 -9.38 28.53 26.11
C ARG A 296 -9.98 27.99 24.82
N ARG A 297 -11.11 28.49 24.38
CA ARG A 297 -11.71 28.15 23.10
C ARG A 297 -10.82 28.62 21.92
N ASP A 298 -10.23 29.81 22.06
CA ASP A 298 -9.33 30.37 21.07
C ASP A 298 -8.04 29.51 20.97
N ASP A 299 -7.50 29.02 22.12
CA ASP A 299 -6.40 28.04 22.15
C ASP A 299 -6.77 26.75 21.39
N ALA A 300 -7.98 26.21 21.60
CA ALA A 300 -8.47 25.03 20.92
C ALA A 300 -8.59 25.26 19.40
N SER A 301 -9.10 26.43 19.01
CA SER A 301 -9.25 26.80 17.59
C SER A 301 -7.91 26.84 16.87
N GLY A 302 -6.86 27.38 17.51
CA GLY A 302 -5.50 27.39 16.96
C GLY A 302 -4.96 25.98 16.70
N ALA A 303 -5.13 25.06 17.66
CA ALA A 303 -4.71 23.67 17.49
C ALA A 303 -5.48 22.94 16.38
N LEU A 304 -6.79 23.22 16.23
CA LEU A 304 -7.60 22.66 15.16
C LEU A 304 -7.25 23.22 13.77
N GLU A 305 -6.90 24.49 13.68
CA GLU A 305 -6.44 25.11 12.43
C GLU A 305 -5.15 24.43 11.95
N GLU A 306 -4.19 24.22 12.87
CA GLU A 306 -2.97 23.48 12.55
C GLU A 306 -3.28 22.04 12.15
N LEU A 307 -4.13 21.34 12.90
CA LEU A 307 -4.57 19.98 12.60
C LEU A 307 -5.20 19.86 11.20
N SER A 308 -6.03 20.84 10.82
CA SER A 308 -6.72 20.85 9.52
C SER A 308 -5.78 21.02 8.32
N SER A 309 -4.57 21.53 8.55
CA SER A 309 -3.54 21.71 7.52
C SER A 309 -2.72 20.43 7.26
N ILE A 310 -2.87 19.40 8.10
CA ILE A 310 -2.09 18.17 8.03
C ILE A 310 -2.80 17.14 7.14
N ASP A 311 -2.14 16.72 6.10
CA ASP A 311 -2.56 15.54 5.34
C ASP A 311 -2.28 14.28 6.16
N THR A 312 -3.33 13.70 6.73
CA THR A 312 -3.21 12.56 7.64
C THR A 312 -3.12 11.26 6.85
N PRO A 313 -2.01 10.49 6.99
CA PRO A 313 -1.86 9.24 6.26
C PRO A 313 -2.93 8.22 6.65
N THR A 314 -3.52 7.58 5.65
CA THR A 314 -4.52 6.53 5.82
C THR A 314 -3.84 5.15 6.02
N PRO A 315 -4.57 4.14 6.54
CA PRO A 315 -4.08 2.75 6.53
C PRO A 315 -3.71 2.25 5.13
N ALA A 316 -4.41 2.71 4.09
CA ALA A 316 -4.08 2.39 2.69
C ALA A 316 -2.72 2.96 2.27
N ASP A 317 -2.36 4.17 2.72
CA ASP A 317 -1.04 4.76 2.44
C ASP A 317 0.08 3.97 3.10
N VAL A 318 -0.14 3.50 4.34
CA VAL A 318 0.81 2.65 5.05
C VAL A 318 0.89 1.26 4.40
N GLY A 319 -0.23 0.67 4.03
CA GLY A 319 -0.27 -0.60 3.29
C GLY A 319 0.54 -0.56 2.00
N ARG A 320 0.42 0.53 1.23
CA ARG A 320 1.23 0.76 0.02
C ARG A 320 2.72 0.88 0.34
N ALA A 321 3.08 1.61 1.38
CA ALA A 321 4.49 1.74 1.79
C ALA A 321 5.09 0.40 2.28
N LEU A 322 4.25 -0.50 2.78
CA LEU A 322 4.61 -1.86 3.17
C LEU A 322 4.65 -2.85 2.01
N GLY A 323 4.28 -2.47 0.79
CA GLY A 323 4.09 -3.41 -0.32
C GLY A 323 2.88 -4.33 -0.14
N LEU A 324 2.03 -4.06 0.86
CA LEU A 324 0.75 -4.73 1.06
C LEU A 324 -0.30 -3.99 0.23
N VAL A 325 -0.48 -4.38 -1.03
CA VAL A 325 -1.49 -3.75 -1.87
C VAL A 325 -2.85 -4.30 -1.48
N ARG A 326 -3.56 -3.55 -0.65
CA ARG A 326 -5.01 -3.61 -0.58
C ARG A 326 -5.53 -2.35 -1.26
N GLU A 327 -6.38 -2.49 -2.24
CA GLU A 327 -7.36 -1.45 -2.53
C GLU A 327 -8.30 -1.40 -1.33
N LEU A 328 -7.89 -0.66 -0.30
CA LEU A 328 -8.83 -0.19 0.69
C LEU A 328 -9.55 0.96 0.00
N ASP A 329 -10.84 0.77 -0.22
CA ASP A 329 -11.73 1.75 -0.82
C ASP A 329 -11.40 3.15 -0.31
N ASP A 330 -11.12 4.09 -1.21
CA ASP A 330 -10.97 5.53 -0.93
C ASP A 330 -12.27 6.16 -0.37
N GLU A 331 -13.32 5.38 -0.14
CA GLU A 331 -14.62 5.84 0.36
C GLU A 331 -14.60 6.41 1.80
N GLY A 332 -13.48 6.36 2.50
CA GLY A 332 -13.36 6.87 3.88
C GLY A 332 -12.76 8.27 4.02
N ALA A 333 -12.16 8.84 2.99
CA ALA A 333 -11.40 10.10 3.11
C ALA A 333 -12.29 11.35 3.24
N ASP A 334 -13.53 11.32 2.77
CA ASP A 334 -14.42 12.49 2.74
C ASP A 334 -15.27 12.71 4.01
N ALA A 335 -15.18 11.84 5.02
CA ALA A 335 -16.14 11.83 6.13
C ALA A 335 -15.71 12.56 7.42
N ALA A 336 -14.53 13.16 7.51
CA ALA A 336 -14.05 13.70 8.78
C ALA A 336 -13.24 14.98 8.71
N THR A 337 -13.69 15.96 7.92
CA THR A 337 -13.31 17.34 8.21
C THR A 337 -14.31 17.86 9.24
N PRO A 338 -13.88 18.30 10.45
CA PRO A 338 -14.80 18.95 11.37
C PRO A 338 -15.29 20.23 10.72
N GLY A 339 -16.56 20.22 10.28
CA GLY A 339 -17.20 21.33 9.61
C GLY A 339 -17.21 22.57 10.49
N GLY A 340 -16.45 23.59 10.07
CA GLY A 340 -16.62 24.92 10.58
C GLY A 340 -17.93 25.51 10.05
N SER A 341 -18.82 25.84 10.95
CA SER A 341 -19.84 26.89 10.78
C SER A 341 -20.27 27.45 12.14
#